data_1e86fe891162ba25ce7cca1a598ace55
#
_entry.id   1e86fe891162ba25ce7cca1a598ace55
#
_cell.length_a   1.000
_cell.length_b   1.000
_cell.length_c   1.000
_cell.angle_alpha   90.00
_cell.angle_beta   90.00
_cell.angle_gamma   90.00
#
_symmetry.space_group_name_H-M   'P 1'
#
loop_
_entity.id
_entity.type
_entity.pdbx_description
1 polymer ?
#
loop_
_entity_poly.entity_id
_entity_poly.type
_entity_poly.pdbx_seq_one_letter_code
_entity_poly.pdbx_strand_id
1 'polypeptide(L)'
;TSLMFKIYRYTDSDQSLWDNFVPQANNGTLFHLQSFLSYHPCDRFLDHSLLVNKKDKLFSVFPAAEQEIDGNRYLVSHPGSSVGSFVVKEDLSIADSIALVKDLISYSKILGFDGMRITLPPNLYQRRLSNYMDFSFLKNNFNYLKREVTSILYLEKSLELTIQKFRPSHVRSFKKARAEGVKIRRSKDFLSFFNILEKNLKIRHDVSPTHTVEELIKIHDLFPERCNLFGAFIGGKMIAGVVNFIINSEVVLAFYI
;
A
#
# COMPACT_ATOMS: atom_id res chain seq x y z
N THR A 1 5.65 15.72 -30.46
CA THR A 1 6.68 14.77 -30.00
C THR A 1 6.01 13.42 -29.86
N SER A 2 6.50 12.38 -30.56
CA SER A 2 5.98 11.02 -30.43
C SER A 2 6.12 10.56 -28.98
N LEU A 3 5.04 10.05 -28.38
CA LEU A 3 5.06 9.44 -27.06
C LEU A 3 5.93 8.16 -27.11
N MET A 4 6.75 7.95 -26.09
CA MET A 4 7.58 6.74 -25.97
C MET A 4 6.72 5.55 -25.52
N PHE A 5 5.70 5.82 -24.70
CA PHE A 5 4.81 4.83 -24.14
C PHE A 5 3.39 4.97 -24.68
N LYS A 6 2.71 3.83 -24.87
CA LYS A 6 1.27 3.78 -25.10
C LYS A 6 0.57 3.53 -23.79
N ILE A 7 -0.36 4.42 -23.40
CA ILE A 7 -1.10 4.35 -22.15
C ILE A 7 -2.54 3.96 -22.47
N TYR A 8 -3.04 2.95 -21.77
CA TYR A 8 -4.41 2.43 -21.91
C TYR A 8 -5.10 2.43 -20.56
N ARG A 9 -6.40 2.66 -20.57
CA ARG A 9 -7.23 2.45 -19.39
C ARG A 9 -7.40 0.95 -19.13
N TYR A 10 -7.27 0.55 -17.90
CA TYR A 10 -7.54 -0.80 -17.42
C TYR A 10 -9.01 -1.19 -17.66
N THR A 11 -9.23 -2.46 -17.99
CA THR A 11 -10.53 -3.12 -18.04
C THR A 11 -10.44 -4.44 -17.28
N ASP A 12 -11.58 -5.02 -16.90
CA ASP A 12 -11.61 -6.28 -16.14
C ASP A 12 -10.92 -7.44 -16.87
N SER A 13 -10.89 -7.40 -18.21
CA SER A 13 -10.16 -8.38 -19.04
C SER A 13 -8.65 -8.33 -18.82
N ASP A 14 -8.11 -7.24 -18.28
CA ASP A 14 -6.68 -7.02 -18.05
C ASP A 14 -6.24 -7.49 -16.67
N GLN A 15 -7.16 -7.89 -15.77
CA GLN A 15 -6.87 -8.21 -14.38
C GLN A 15 -5.77 -9.26 -14.25
N SER A 16 -5.85 -10.36 -14.99
CA SER A 16 -4.84 -11.42 -14.93
C SER A 16 -3.47 -10.94 -15.38
N LEU A 17 -3.41 -10.13 -16.43
CA LEU A 17 -2.15 -9.54 -16.91
C LEU A 17 -1.54 -8.61 -15.86
N TRP A 18 -2.37 -7.77 -15.25
CA TRP A 18 -1.99 -6.83 -14.22
C TRP A 18 -1.48 -7.54 -12.95
N ASP A 19 -2.29 -8.45 -12.39
CA ASP A 19 -2.00 -9.13 -11.14
C ASP A 19 -0.82 -10.12 -11.25
N ASN A 20 -0.51 -10.60 -12.47
CA ASN A 20 0.72 -11.35 -12.75
C ASN A 20 1.96 -10.44 -12.86
N PHE A 21 1.81 -9.21 -13.34
CA PHE A 21 2.91 -8.25 -13.50
C PHE A 21 3.40 -7.72 -12.14
N VAL A 22 2.48 -7.34 -11.25
CA VAL A 22 2.78 -6.67 -9.98
C VAL A 22 3.76 -7.47 -9.09
N PRO A 23 3.58 -8.78 -8.84
CA PRO A 23 4.50 -9.54 -7.99
C PRO A 23 5.91 -9.70 -8.57
N GLN A 24 6.06 -9.54 -9.88
CA GLN A 24 7.36 -9.65 -10.57
C GLN A 24 8.09 -8.31 -10.67
N ALA A 25 7.42 -7.22 -10.34
CA ALA A 25 7.98 -5.88 -10.42
C ALA A 25 8.90 -5.55 -9.23
N ASN A 26 9.75 -4.55 -9.39
CA ASN A 26 10.67 -4.09 -8.36
C ASN A 26 9.96 -3.52 -7.13
N ASN A 27 8.91 -2.72 -7.35
CA ASN A 27 8.16 -2.00 -6.33
C ASN A 27 6.70 -2.46 -6.20
N GLY A 28 6.38 -3.62 -6.76
CA GLY A 28 5.05 -4.21 -6.67
C GLY A 28 4.70 -4.59 -5.22
N THR A 29 3.48 -4.26 -4.81
CA THR A 29 2.96 -4.56 -3.47
C THR A 29 1.54 -5.11 -3.54
N LEU A 30 1.04 -5.65 -2.44
CA LEU A 30 -0.37 -6.02 -2.28
C LEU A 30 -1.32 -4.89 -2.70
N PHE A 31 -0.98 -3.65 -2.35
CA PHE A 31 -1.79 -2.47 -2.62
C PHE A 31 -1.90 -2.10 -4.11
N HIS A 32 -1.05 -2.65 -4.96
CA HIS A 32 -1.10 -2.42 -6.41
C HIS A 32 -1.91 -3.47 -7.18
N LEU A 33 -2.36 -4.54 -6.53
CA LEU A 33 -3.15 -5.59 -7.18
C LEU A 33 -4.58 -5.13 -7.44
N GLN A 34 -5.12 -5.41 -8.63
CA GLN A 34 -6.53 -5.17 -8.93
C GLN A 34 -7.42 -6.08 -8.08
N SER A 35 -7.01 -7.31 -7.84
CA SER A 35 -7.68 -8.22 -6.90
C SER A 35 -7.73 -7.68 -5.47
N PHE A 36 -6.72 -6.91 -5.02
CA PHE A 36 -6.79 -6.22 -3.73
C PHE A 36 -7.79 -5.07 -3.80
N LEU A 37 -7.72 -4.21 -4.80
CA LEU A 37 -8.63 -3.07 -4.94
C LEU A 37 -10.11 -3.48 -5.03
N SER A 38 -10.39 -4.70 -5.47
CA SER A 38 -11.75 -5.26 -5.58
C SER A 38 -12.47 -5.48 -4.23
N TYR A 39 -11.80 -5.31 -3.08
CA TYR A 39 -12.50 -5.39 -1.79
C TYR A 39 -13.45 -4.19 -1.58
N HIS A 40 -13.17 -3.07 -2.21
CA HIS A 40 -14.05 -1.90 -2.16
C HIS A 40 -15.40 -2.16 -2.85
N PRO A 41 -16.49 -1.53 -2.42
CA PRO A 41 -17.69 -1.43 -3.22
C PRO A 41 -17.42 -0.86 -4.61
N CYS A 42 -18.06 -1.40 -5.65
CA CYS A 42 -17.79 -1.05 -7.05
C CYS A 42 -18.06 0.42 -7.42
N ASP A 43 -18.88 1.09 -6.61
CA ASP A 43 -19.30 2.49 -6.79
C ASP A 43 -18.51 3.49 -5.94
N ARG A 44 -17.59 3.01 -5.07
CA ARG A 44 -16.82 3.89 -4.17
C ARG A 44 -15.85 4.79 -4.91
N PHE A 45 -15.21 4.29 -5.97
CA PHE A 45 -14.20 5.03 -6.73
C PHE A 45 -14.48 4.92 -8.23
N LEU A 46 -14.28 6.03 -8.93
CA LEU A 46 -14.26 6.03 -10.39
C LEU A 46 -12.86 5.58 -10.84
N ASP A 47 -12.69 4.26 -11.03
CA ASP A 47 -11.41 3.69 -11.42
C ASP A 47 -10.90 4.29 -12.74
N HIS A 48 -9.64 4.63 -12.76
CA HIS A 48 -8.90 5.10 -13.91
C HIS A 48 -7.49 4.50 -13.95
N SER A 49 -7.40 3.24 -13.52
CA SER A 49 -6.14 2.50 -13.55
C SER A 49 -5.62 2.34 -14.96
N LEU A 50 -4.29 2.36 -15.14
CA LEU A 50 -3.64 2.45 -16.43
C LEU A 50 -2.65 1.31 -16.64
N LEU A 51 -2.67 0.75 -17.85
CA LEU A 51 -1.59 -0.09 -18.37
C LEU A 51 -0.70 0.76 -19.27
N VAL A 52 0.59 0.57 -19.18
CA VAL A 52 1.59 1.29 -19.95
C VAL A 52 2.44 0.30 -20.73
N ASN A 53 2.41 0.41 -22.05
CA ASN A 53 3.17 -0.44 -22.96
C ASN A 53 4.34 0.31 -23.59
N LYS A 54 5.47 -0.39 -23.73
CA LYS A 54 6.63 0.02 -24.51
C LYS A 54 6.86 -1.02 -25.62
N LYS A 55 6.85 -0.60 -26.88
CA LYS A 55 7.00 -1.52 -28.03
C LYS A 55 6.02 -2.72 -27.93
N ASP A 56 4.75 -2.41 -27.68
CA ASP A 56 3.63 -3.37 -27.56
C ASP A 56 3.79 -4.45 -26.45
N LYS A 57 4.69 -4.25 -25.50
CA LYS A 57 4.83 -5.08 -24.29
C LYS A 57 4.49 -4.29 -23.04
N LEU A 58 3.82 -4.94 -22.10
CA LEU A 58 3.51 -4.32 -20.80
C LEU A 58 4.82 -3.94 -20.11
N PHE A 59 4.96 -2.65 -19.82
CA PHE A 59 6.11 -2.04 -19.21
C PHE A 59 5.87 -1.64 -17.76
N SER A 60 4.67 -1.10 -17.49
CA SER A 60 4.28 -0.63 -16.16
C SER A 60 2.77 -0.69 -16.00
N VAL A 61 2.30 -0.72 -14.76
CA VAL A 61 0.90 -0.48 -14.39
C VAL A 61 0.84 0.66 -13.39
N PHE A 62 -0.30 1.37 -13.37
CA PHE A 62 -0.51 2.54 -12.52
C PHE A 62 -1.93 2.52 -11.96
N PRO A 63 -2.12 2.06 -10.70
CA PRO A 63 -3.41 2.11 -10.05
C PRO A 63 -3.85 3.56 -9.86
N ALA A 64 -5.00 3.91 -10.38
CA ALA A 64 -5.50 5.28 -10.33
C ALA A 64 -7.03 5.34 -10.26
N ALA A 65 -7.52 6.49 -9.82
CA ALA A 65 -8.93 6.85 -9.89
C ALA A 65 -9.09 8.33 -10.25
N GLU A 66 -10.28 8.67 -10.69
CA GLU A 66 -10.67 10.06 -10.87
C GLU A 66 -11.24 10.59 -9.56
N GLN A 67 -10.88 11.81 -9.20
CA GLN A 67 -11.39 12.48 -8.01
C GLN A 67 -11.64 13.95 -8.30
N GLU A 68 -12.76 14.46 -7.86
CA GLU A 68 -13.02 15.90 -7.82
C GLU A 68 -12.45 16.47 -6.52
N ILE A 69 -11.64 17.52 -6.64
CA ILE A 69 -11.00 18.21 -5.52
C ILE A 69 -11.16 19.69 -5.75
N ASP A 70 -11.90 20.37 -4.88
CA ASP A 70 -12.18 21.81 -4.96
C ASP A 70 -12.73 22.22 -6.34
N GLY A 71 -13.64 21.43 -6.91
CA GLY A 71 -14.25 21.68 -8.22
C GLY A 71 -13.36 21.37 -9.43
N ASN A 72 -12.17 20.82 -9.22
CA ASN A 72 -11.23 20.43 -10.28
C ASN A 72 -11.12 18.90 -10.37
N ARG A 73 -10.95 18.39 -11.59
CA ARG A 73 -10.86 16.94 -11.88
C ARG A 73 -9.40 16.48 -11.83
N TYR A 74 -9.11 15.60 -10.88
CA TYR A 74 -7.77 15.04 -10.66
C TYR A 74 -7.67 13.58 -11.04
N LEU A 75 -6.53 13.20 -11.65
CA LEU A 75 -6.08 11.82 -11.70
C LEU A 75 -5.27 11.55 -10.43
N VAL A 76 -5.76 10.66 -9.57
CA VAL A 76 -5.10 10.36 -8.30
C VAL A 76 -4.61 8.91 -8.31
N SER A 77 -3.45 8.63 -7.71
CA SER A 77 -3.09 7.24 -7.41
C SER A 77 -4.17 6.67 -6.49
N HIS A 78 -4.59 5.43 -6.72
CA HIS A 78 -5.88 4.91 -6.26
C HIS A 78 -6.15 5.19 -4.77
N PRO A 79 -7.21 5.96 -4.43
CA PRO A 79 -7.44 6.41 -3.05
C PRO A 79 -7.87 5.29 -2.10
N GLY A 80 -8.29 4.14 -2.63
CA GLY A 80 -8.55 2.91 -1.86
C GLY A 80 -7.29 2.12 -1.51
N SER A 81 -6.11 2.69 -1.71
CA SER A 81 -4.82 2.05 -1.47
C SER A 81 -3.91 2.93 -0.63
N SER A 82 -3.07 2.32 0.21
CA SER A 82 -2.11 3.06 1.04
C SER A 82 -0.98 3.69 0.22
N VAL A 83 -0.65 3.10 -0.93
CA VAL A 83 0.37 3.57 -1.86
C VAL A 83 -0.07 3.29 -3.29
N GLY A 84 0.47 4.03 -4.23
CA GLY A 84 0.18 3.86 -5.65
C GLY A 84 1.42 4.15 -6.49
N SER A 85 1.28 5.01 -7.52
CA SER A 85 2.34 5.29 -8.48
C SER A 85 2.57 4.18 -9.49
N PHE A 86 3.57 4.34 -10.35
CA PHE A 86 3.96 3.34 -11.33
C PHE A 86 4.58 2.11 -10.66
N VAL A 87 4.10 0.95 -11.05
CA VAL A 87 4.74 -0.33 -10.75
C VAL A 87 5.71 -0.66 -11.87
N VAL A 88 6.98 -0.78 -11.57
CA VAL A 88 8.07 -0.88 -12.56
C VAL A 88 9.00 -2.03 -12.26
N LYS A 89 9.69 -2.52 -13.31
CA LYS A 89 10.68 -3.59 -13.18
C LYS A 89 12.01 -3.08 -12.61
N GLU A 90 12.88 -4.00 -12.20
CA GLU A 90 14.20 -3.69 -11.61
C GLU A 90 15.17 -3.03 -12.60
N ASP A 91 15.00 -3.28 -13.90
CA ASP A 91 15.84 -2.76 -14.99
C ASP A 91 15.38 -1.40 -15.54
N LEU A 92 14.47 -0.71 -14.82
CA LEU A 92 14.03 0.63 -15.21
C LEU A 92 15.23 1.57 -15.38
N SER A 93 15.39 2.16 -16.57
CA SER A 93 16.37 3.21 -16.79
C SER A 93 15.86 4.57 -16.32
N ILE A 94 16.79 5.48 -15.97
CA ILE A 94 16.42 6.86 -15.60
C ILE A 94 15.74 7.60 -16.76
N ALA A 95 16.16 7.35 -18.00
CA ALA A 95 15.56 7.94 -19.19
C ALA A 95 14.12 7.48 -19.37
N ASP A 96 13.84 6.17 -19.21
CA ASP A 96 12.51 5.61 -19.28
C ASP A 96 11.62 6.12 -18.15
N SER A 97 12.17 6.25 -16.94
CA SER A 97 11.45 6.78 -15.79
C SER A 97 10.97 8.23 -16.01
N ILE A 98 11.85 9.10 -16.54
CA ILE A 98 11.50 10.49 -16.87
C ILE A 98 10.44 10.53 -17.99
N ALA A 99 10.62 9.73 -19.04
CA ALA A 99 9.68 9.68 -20.16
C ALA A 99 8.30 9.15 -19.73
N LEU A 100 8.26 8.14 -18.85
CA LEU A 100 7.04 7.55 -18.31
C LEU A 100 6.17 8.61 -17.61
N VAL A 101 6.78 9.44 -16.75
CA VAL A 101 6.08 10.53 -16.07
C VAL A 101 5.63 11.61 -17.07
N LYS A 102 6.49 11.95 -18.03
CA LYS A 102 6.13 12.93 -19.08
C LYS A 102 4.95 12.46 -19.93
N ASP A 103 4.92 11.19 -20.30
CA ASP A 103 3.83 10.64 -21.10
C ASP A 103 2.52 10.54 -20.29
N LEU A 104 2.60 10.24 -18.97
CA LEU A 104 1.44 10.33 -18.08
C LEU A 104 0.87 11.75 -18.00
N ILE A 105 1.73 12.78 -17.92
CA ILE A 105 1.30 14.18 -17.93
C ILE A 105 0.58 14.51 -19.24
N SER A 106 1.12 14.06 -20.37
CA SER A 106 0.51 14.28 -21.68
C SER A 106 -0.85 13.59 -21.78
N TYR A 107 -0.95 12.34 -21.32
CA TYR A 107 -2.18 11.57 -21.23
C TYR A 107 -3.24 12.29 -20.39
N SER A 108 -2.87 12.72 -19.19
CA SER A 108 -3.75 13.43 -18.26
C SER A 108 -4.30 14.72 -18.86
N LYS A 109 -3.44 15.52 -19.50
CA LYS A 109 -3.83 16.76 -20.17
C LYS A 109 -4.79 16.54 -21.34
N ILE A 110 -4.56 15.52 -22.17
CA ILE A 110 -5.44 15.18 -23.29
C ILE A 110 -6.85 14.83 -22.80
N LEU A 111 -6.96 14.17 -21.64
CA LEU A 111 -8.24 13.80 -21.03
C LEU A 111 -8.88 14.91 -20.19
N GLY A 112 -8.26 16.09 -20.12
CA GLY A 112 -8.81 17.24 -19.42
C GLY A 112 -8.75 17.15 -17.90
N PHE A 113 -7.76 16.45 -17.34
CA PHE A 113 -7.50 16.52 -15.92
C PHE A 113 -6.78 17.83 -15.57
N ASP A 114 -7.23 18.48 -14.50
CA ASP A 114 -6.66 19.73 -13.99
C ASP A 114 -5.36 19.49 -13.22
N GLY A 115 -5.19 18.30 -12.66
CA GLY A 115 -4.01 17.93 -11.88
C GLY A 115 -3.88 16.46 -11.60
N MET A 116 -2.79 16.11 -10.91
CA MET A 116 -2.53 14.76 -10.45
C MET A 116 -2.06 14.76 -9.00
N ARG A 117 -2.48 13.75 -8.22
CA ARG A 117 -1.97 13.47 -6.87
C ARG A 117 -1.47 12.03 -6.81
N ILE A 118 -0.18 11.87 -6.52
CA ILE A 118 0.49 10.57 -6.55
C ILE A 118 1.00 10.26 -5.13
N THR A 119 0.59 9.12 -4.58
CA THR A 119 1.11 8.61 -3.31
C THR A 119 2.21 7.60 -3.59
N LEU A 120 3.46 8.03 -3.42
CA LEU A 120 4.62 7.17 -3.66
C LEU A 120 4.74 6.10 -2.56
N PRO A 121 5.06 4.84 -2.91
CA PRO A 121 5.45 3.86 -1.93
C PRO A 121 6.80 4.24 -1.28
N PRO A 122 7.01 3.91 0.02
CA PRO A 122 8.32 4.02 0.63
C PRO A 122 9.38 3.24 -0.17
N ASN A 123 10.58 3.81 -0.31
CA ASN A 123 11.66 3.16 -1.08
C ASN A 123 12.02 1.76 -0.56
N LEU A 124 11.83 1.51 0.74
CA LEU A 124 12.08 0.19 1.35
C LEU A 124 11.15 -0.94 0.83
N TYR A 125 10.07 -0.59 0.10
CA TYR A 125 9.19 -1.60 -0.52
C TYR A 125 9.76 -2.17 -1.81
N GLN A 126 10.85 -1.59 -2.32
CA GLN A 126 11.54 -2.03 -3.52
C GLN A 126 12.52 -3.17 -3.21
N ARG A 127 12.63 -4.15 -4.11
CA ARG A 127 13.64 -5.20 -4.04
C ARG A 127 15.03 -4.62 -4.29
N ARG A 128 15.17 -3.84 -5.35
CA ARG A 128 16.36 -3.05 -5.66
C ARG A 128 16.06 -1.58 -5.39
N LEU A 129 16.73 -1.00 -4.41
CA LEU A 129 16.52 0.40 -4.02
C LEU A 129 16.81 1.34 -5.19
N SER A 130 15.86 2.23 -5.45
CA SER A 130 15.95 3.26 -6.47
C SER A 130 15.08 4.46 -6.10
N ASN A 131 15.56 5.66 -6.42
CA ASN A 131 14.77 6.89 -6.32
C ASN A 131 14.38 7.45 -7.70
N TYR A 132 14.45 6.63 -8.76
CA TYR A 132 14.21 7.09 -10.13
C TYR A 132 12.81 7.66 -10.32
N MET A 133 11.79 7.03 -9.73
CA MET A 133 10.41 7.54 -9.85
C MET A 133 10.24 8.87 -9.11
N ASP A 134 10.74 8.97 -7.88
CA ASP A 134 10.71 10.21 -7.10
C ASP A 134 11.42 11.36 -7.85
N PHE A 135 12.63 11.11 -8.32
CA PHE A 135 13.38 12.06 -9.16
C PHE A 135 12.61 12.44 -10.42
N SER A 136 11.99 11.47 -11.10
CA SER A 136 11.29 11.72 -12.36
C SER A 136 10.03 12.57 -12.20
N PHE A 137 9.30 12.38 -11.10
CA PHE A 137 8.18 13.26 -10.76
C PHE A 137 8.66 14.69 -10.50
N LEU A 138 9.68 14.89 -9.67
CA LEU A 138 10.26 16.20 -9.40
C LEU A 138 10.82 16.87 -10.66
N LYS A 139 11.51 16.11 -11.52
CA LYS A 139 12.04 16.57 -12.81
C LYS A 139 10.94 17.05 -13.77
N ASN A 140 9.73 16.51 -13.63
CA ASN A 140 8.56 16.90 -14.41
C ASN A 140 7.62 17.86 -13.65
N ASN A 141 8.16 18.67 -12.74
CA ASN A 141 7.49 19.74 -12.01
C ASN A 141 6.40 19.28 -11.04
N PHE A 142 6.47 18.07 -10.52
CA PHE A 142 5.71 17.69 -9.34
C PHE A 142 6.36 18.28 -8.08
N ASN A 143 5.55 18.57 -7.08
CA ASN A 143 6.00 19.03 -5.77
C ASN A 143 5.42 18.13 -4.69
N TYR A 144 6.12 18.02 -3.56
CA TYR A 144 5.58 17.32 -2.40
C TYR A 144 4.42 18.10 -1.79
N LEU A 145 3.24 17.48 -1.79
CA LEU A 145 2.09 17.98 -1.04
C LEU A 145 2.21 17.64 0.45
N LYS A 146 2.71 16.42 0.74
CA LYS A 146 2.85 15.89 2.09
C LYS A 146 4.03 14.93 2.14
N ARG A 147 4.73 14.91 3.26
CA ARG A 147 5.76 13.90 3.59
C ARG A 147 5.50 13.36 4.97
N GLU A 148 5.59 12.06 5.13
CA GLU A 148 5.38 11.36 6.38
C GLU A 148 6.64 10.57 6.76
N VAL A 149 6.81 10.34 8.06
CA VAL A 149 7.92 9.55 8.59
C VAL A 149 7.42 8.14 8.89
N THR A 150 8.16 7.15 8.45
CA THR A 150 7.90 5.73 8.71
C THR A 150 8.97 5.15 9.61
N SER A 151 8.56 4.38 10.62
CA SER A 151 9.47 3.60 11.45
C SER A 151 9.66 2.21 10.87
N ILE A 152 10.90 1.74 10.83
CA ILE A 152 11.27 0.44 10.26
C ILE A 152 11.97 -0.38 11.33
N LEU A 153 11.63 -1.66 11.41
CA LEU A 153 12.36 -2.67 12.16
C LEU A 153 12.93 -3.70 11.17
N TYR A 154 14.23 -3.71 11.01
CA TYR A 154 14.90 -4.80 10.28
C TYR A 154 14.89 -6.05 11.15
N LEU A 155 14.22 -7.10 10.67
CA LEU A 155 14.18 -8.39 11.33
C LEU A 155 15.53 -9.09 11.20
N GLU A 156 15.99 -9.67 12.31
CA GLU A 156 17.21 -10.46 12.36
C GLU A 156 16.94 -11.94 12.16
N LYS A 157 18.00 -12.74 12.05
CA LYS A 157 17.92 -14.19 11.88
C LYS A 157 17.28 -14.91 13.08
N SER A 158 17.28 -14.28 14.26
CA SER A 158 16.62 -14.80 15.46
C SER A 158 15.79 -13.73 16.15
N LEU A 159 14.82 -14.20 16.93
CA LEU A 159 13.96 -13.34 17.74
C LEU A 159 14.80 -12.57 18.79
N GLU A 160 15.78 -13.23 19.41
CA GLU A 160 16.65 -12.65 20.43
C GLU A 160 17.43 -11.45 19.88
N LEU A 161 18.04 -11.60 18.68
CA LEU A 161 18.76 -10.53 18.02
C LEU A 161 17.81 -9.38 17.62
N THR A 162 16.60 -9.68 17.21
CA THR A 162 15.59 -8.66 16.92
C THR A 162 15.18 -7.89 18.16
N ILE A 163 14.95 -8.58 19.29
CA ILE A 163 14.59 -7.97 20.57
C ILE A 163 15.71 -7.06 21.12
N GLN A 164 16.99 -7.36 20.85
CA GLN A 164 18.11 -6.51 21.25
C GLN A 164 18.06 -5.11 20.64
N LYS A 165 17.35 -4.93 19.52
CA LYS A 165 17.12 -3.61 18.89
C LYS A 165 16.03 -2.79 19.59
N PHE A 166 15.26 -3.38 20.48
CA PHE A 166 14.17 -2.70 21.16
C PHE A 166 14.71 -1.78 22.26
N ARG A 167 14.04 -0.66 22.46
CA ARG A 167 14.32 0.22 23.59
C ARG A 167 14.13 -0.56 24.91
N PRO A 168 14.96 -0.31 25.95
CA PRO A 168 14.85 -1.02 27.23
C PRO A 168 13.45 -0.98 27.86
N SER A 169 12.70 0.13 27.67
CA SER A 169 11.31 0.25 28.12
C SER A 169 10.38 -0.77 27.44
N HIS A 170 10.53 -0.97 26.13
CA HIS A 170 9.72 -1.94 25.38
C HIS A 170 10.05 -3.38 25.79
N VAL A 171 11.33 -3.69 26.02
CA VAL A 171 11.75 -5.01 26.53
C VAL A 171 11.16 -5.27 27.90
N ARG A 172 11.15 -4.28 28.81
CA ARG A 172 10.51 -4.41 30.14
C ARG A 172 9.01 -4.67 30.03
N SER A 173 8.30 -3.90 29.18
CA SER A 173 6.87 -4.08 28.95
C SER A 173 6.54 -5.44 28.38
N PHE A 174 7.34 -5.93 27.42
CA PHE A 174 7.20 -7.28 26.86
C PHE A 174 7.38 -8.37 27.93
N LYS A 175 8.45 -8.28 28.74
CA LYS A 175 8.69 -9.24 29.83
C LYS A 175 7.56 -9.24 30.86
N LYS A 176 7.04 -8.06 31.23
CA LYS A 176 5.90 -7.90 32.13
C LYS A 176 4.66 -8.58 31.56
N ALA A 177 4.29 -8.29 30.29
CA ALA A 177 3.13 -8.90 29.65
C ALA A 177 3.22 -10.43 29.64
N ARG A 178 4.41 -10.98 29.33
CA ARG A 178 4.64 -12.44 29.40
C ARG A 178 4.44 -13.01 30.81
N ALA A 179 4.96 -12.33 31.83
CA ALA A 179 4.82 -12.75 33.24
C ALA A 179 3.35 -12.71 33.71
N GLU A 180 2.55 -11.80 33.19
CA GLU A 180 1.11 -11.68 33.45
C GLU A 180 0.27 -12.70 32.65
N GLY A 181 0.89 -13.58 31.87
CA GLY A 181 0.23 -14.66 31.15
C GLY A 181 -0.38 -14.26 29.80
N VAL A 182 0.02 -13.11 29.22
CA VAL A 182 -0.40 -12.72 27.88
C VAL A 182 0.11 -13.73 26.86
N LYS A 183 -0.80 -14.27 26.05
CA LYS A 183 -0.51 -15.19 24.95
C LYS A 183 -0.83 -14.55 23.62
N ILE A 184 0.11 -14.62 22.66
CA ILE A 184 -0.08 -14.15 21.29
C ILE A 184 -0.43 -15.32 20.39
N ARG A 185 -1.46 -15.17 19.56
CA ARG A 185 -1.81 -16.17 18.55
C ARG A 185 -2.48 -15.52 17.33
N ARG A 186 -2.39 -16.16 16.18
CA ARG A 186 -3.24 -15.82 15.02
C ARG A 186 -4.72 -16.00 15.39
N SER A 187 -5.55 -15.10 14.90
CA SER A 187 -6.99 -15.09 15.15
C SER A 187 -7.74 -14.71 13.89
N LYS A 188 -9.01 -15.10 13.81
CA LYS A 188 -9.98 -14.63 12.83
C LYS A 188 -11.07 -13.78 13.49
N ASP A 189 -10.94 -13.51 14.77
CA ASP A 189 -11.92 -12.69 15.53
C ASP A 189 -11.65 -11.20 15.28
N PHE A 190 -11.89 -10.78 14.03
CA PHE A 190 -11.77 -9.39 13.62
C PHE A 190 -12.74 -8.48 14.35
N LEU A 191 -13.92 -8.99 14.77
CA LEU A 191 -14.89 -8.19 15.49
C LEU A 191 -14.36 -7.76 16.86
N SER A 192 -13.84 -8.70 17.67
CA SER A 192 -13.23 -8.35 18.96
C SER A 192 -12.05 -7.39 18.81
N PHE A 193 -11.21 -7.62 17.79
CA PHE A 193 -10.12 -6.71 17.49
C PHE A 193 -10.61 -5.31 17.10
N PHE A 194 -11.60 -5.23 16.22
CA PHE A 194 -12.14 -3.95 15.73
C PHE A 194 -12.73 -3.11 16.85
N ASN A 195 -13.46 -3.73 17.78
CA ASN A 195 -14.02 -3.06 18.98
C ASN A 195 -12.90 -2.45 19.86
N ILE A 196 -11.77 -3.16 19.98
CA ILE A 196 -10.58 -2.65 20.72
C ILE A 196 -9.96 -1.47 19.96
N LEU A 197 -9.76 -1.62 18.66
CA LEU A 197 -9.17 -0.62 17.78
C LEU A 197 -9.98 0.68 17.78
N GLU A 198 -11.29 0.58 17.53
CA GLU A 198 -12.21 1.72 17.49
C GLU A 198 -12.21 2.49 18.80
N LYS A 199 -12.33 1.79 19.94
CA LYS A 199 -12.27 2.39 21.25
C LYS A 199 -10.91 3.08 21.49
N ASN A 200 -9.80 2.47 21.09
CA ASN A 200 -8.46 3.02 21.28
C ASN A 200 -8.24 4.29 20.41
N LEU A 201 -8.66 4.24 19.15
CA LEU A 201 -8.57 5.38 18.25
C LEU A 201 -9.45 6.55 18.70
N LYS A 202 -10.66 6.27 19.19
CA LYS A 202 -11.56 7.29 19.72
C LYS A 202 -10.97 7.97 20.96
N ILE A 203 -10.41 7.19 21.90
CA ILE A 203 -9.83 7.74 23.13
C ILE A 203 -8.57 8.55 22.88
N ARG A 204 -7.69 8.08 21.98
CA ARG A 204 -6.35 8.67 21.80
C ARG A 204 -6.30 9.76 20.74
N HIS A 205 -7.13 9.67 19.72
CA HIS A 205 -7.00 10.50 18.51
C HIS A 205 -8.32 11.13 18.06
N ASP A 206 -9.44 10.76 18.68
CA ASP A 206 -10.81 11.18 18.31
C ASP A 206 -11.13 10.90 16.83
N VAL A 207 -10.66 9.76 16.31
CA VAL A 207 -10.90 9.31 14.94
C VAL A 207 -11.46 7.89 14.93
N SER A 208 -12.03 7.50 13.78
CA SER A 208 -12.47 6.13 13.49
C SER A 208 -11.49 5.43 12.54
N PRO A 209 -11.46 4.08 12.52
CA PRO A 209 -10.72 3.34 11.50
C PRO A 209 -11.19 3.71 10.09
N THR A 210 -10.29 3.64 9.10
CA THR A 210 -10.63 3.88 7.69
C THR A 210 -11.38 2.73 7.04
N HIS A 211 -11.23 1.52 7.56
CA HIS A 211 -11.97 0.33 7.12
C HIS A 211 -13.09 0.01 8.09
N THR A 212 -14.13 -0.66 7.60
CA THR A 212 -15.09 -1.37 8.45
C THR A 212 -14.56 -2.76 8.83
N VAL A 213 -15.20 -3.41 9.79
CA VAL A 213 -14.84 -4.79 10.15
C VAL A 213 -15.11 -5.76 8.98
N GLU A 214 -16.19 -5.53 8.22
CA GLU A 214 -16.56 -6.32 7.05
C GLU A 214 -15.50 -6.19 5.94
N GLU A 215 -14.97 -5.00 5.73
CA GLU A 215 -13.87 -4.76 4.78
C GLU A 215 -12.59 -5.50 5.19
N LEU A 216 -12.23 -5.49 6.47
CA LEU A 216 -11.07 -6.25 6.97
C LEU A 216 -11.26 -7.75 6.81
N ILE A 217 -12.46 -8.27 7.09
CA ILE A 217 -12.80 -9.68 6.87
C ILE A 217 -12.69 -10.02 5.38
N LYS A 218 -13.26 -9.19 4.50
CA LYS A 218 -13.18 -9.38 3.05
C LYS A 218 -11.74 -9.39 2.53
N ILE A 219 -10.89 -8.47 3.02
CA ILE A 219 -9.45 -8.47 2.67
C ILE A 219 -8.78 -9.75 3.15
N HIS A 220 -9.07 -10.22 4.38
CA HIS A 220 -8.54 -11.47 4.90
C HIS A 220 -8.98 -12.67 4.05
N ASP A 221 -10.26 -12.73 3.65
CA ASP A 221 -10.79 -13.85 2.85
C ASP A 221 -10.20 -13.88 1.44
N LEU A 222 -9.96 -12.70 0.83
CA LEU A 222 -9.26 -12.58 -0.46
C LEU A 222 -7.77 -12.95 -0.36
N PHE A 223 -7.13 -12.61 0.76
CA PHE A 223 -5.69 -12.78 0.96
C PHE A 223 -5.36 -13.41 2.33
N PRO A 224 -5.79 -14.66 2.61
CA PRO A 224 -5.69 -15.26 3.95
C PRO A 224 -4.24 -15.44 4.43
N GLU A 225 -3.28 -15.56 3.49
CA GLU A 225 -1.86 -15.68 3.82
C GLU A 225 -1.17 -14.31 3.95
N ARG A 226 -1.79 -13.22 3.48
CA ARG A 226 -1.19 -11.89 3.44
C ARG A 226 -1.84 -10.88 4.39
N CYS A 227 -3.09 -11.08 4.81
CA CYS A 227 -3.77 -10.27 5.81
C CYS A 227 -3.93 -11.10 7.10
N ASN A 228 -3.16 -10.78 8.14
CA ASN A 228 -3.09 -11.58 9.35
C ASN A 228 -3.43 -10.76 10.58
N LEU A 229 -4.39 -11.23 11.37
CA LEU A 229 -4.65 -10.73 12.72
C LEU A 229 -3.87 -11.56 13.75
N PHE A 230 -3.00 -10.91 14.52
CA PHE A 230 -2.39 -11.46 15.72
C PHE A 230 -3.04 -10.81 16.95
N GLY A 231 -3.74 -11.61 17.74
CA GLY A 231 -4.37 -11.17 18.98
C GLY A 231 -3.52 -11.49 20.21
N ALA A 232 -3.55 -10.60 21.18
CA ALA A 232 -3.01 -10.81 22.53
C ALA A 232 -4.17 -11.16 23.46
N PHE A 233 -4.03 -12.25 24.21
CA PHE A 233 -5.10 -12.84 25.02
C PHE A 233 -4.68 -13.04 26.47
N ILE A 234 -5.61 -12.75 27.40
CA ILE A 234 -5.55 -13.15 28.82
C ILE A 234 -6.88 -13.83 29.16
N GLY A 235 -6.80 -15.01 29.79
CA GLY A 235 -8.00 -15.76 30.18
C GLY A 235 -8.97 -16.04 29.02
N GLY A 236 -8.46 -16.20 27.79
CA GLY A 236 -9.27 -16.43 26.60
C GLY A 236 -9.83 -15.15 25.96
N LYS A 237 -9.78 -14.01 26.63
CA LYS A 237 -10.27 -12.71 26.10
C LYS A 237 -9.17 -11.99 25.34
N MET A 238 -9.47 -11.50 24.15
CA MET A 238 -8.58 -10.59 23.40
C MET A 238 -8.50 -9.24 24.11
N ILE A 239 -7.29 -8.77 24.38
CA ILE A 239 -7.01 -7.49 25.05
C ILE A 239 -6.28 -6.49 24.16
N ALA A 240 -5.66 -6.96 23.09
CA ALA A 240 -4.98 -6.16 22.08
C ALA A 240 -4.82 -6.99 20.80
N GLY A 241 -4.43 -6.36 19.71
CA GLY A 241 -4.13 -7.07 18.47
C GLY A 241 -3.38 -6.20 17.47
N VAL A 242 -2.88 -6.85 16.43
CA VAL A 242 -2.23 -6.21 15.29
C VAL A 242 -2.73 -6.88 14.02
N VAL A 243 -3.19 -6.08 13.06
CA VAL A 243 -3.42 -6.53 11.69
C VAL A 243 -2.19 -6.23 10.86
N ASN A 244 -1.57 -7.28 10.34
CA ASN A 244 -0.41 -7.19 9.47
C ASN A 244 -0.79 -7.48 8.02
N PHE A 245 -0.24 -6.68 7.09
CA PHE A 245 -0.24 -6.99 5.67
C PHE A 245 1.17 -7.41 5.21
N ILE A 246 1.28 -8.59 4.62
CA ILE A 246 2.47 -8.99 3.86
C ILE A 246 2.34 -8.32 2.50
N ILE A 247 3.00 -7.17 2.35
CA ILE A 247 2.83 -6.33 1.16
C ILE A 247 3.63 -6.82 -0.03
N ASN A 248 4.78 -7.45 0.20
CA ASN A 248 5.59 -8.17 -0.79
C ASN A 248 6.48 -9.21 -0.08
N SER A 249 7.45 -9.81 -0.78
CA SER A 249 8.36 -10.83 -0.23
C SER A 249 9.28 -10.32 0.88
N GLU A 250 9.52 -9.02 0.95
CA GLU A 250 10.53 -8.40 1.82
C GLU A 250 9.94 -7.64 3.00
N VAL A 251 8.66 -7.24 2.91
CA VAL A 251 8.09 -6.27 3.84
C VAL A 251 6.74 -6.71 4.39
N VAL A 252 6.63 -6.66 5.71
CA VAL A 252 5.36 -6.77 6.45
C VAL A 252 5.03 -5.41 7.05
N LEU A 253 3.82 -4.94 6.78
CA LEU A 253 3.28 -3.70 7.33
C LEU A 253 2.39 -4.01 8.53
N ALA A 254 2.73 -3.51 9.71
CA ALA A 254 1.79 -3.45 10.84
C ALA A 254 0.80 -2.31 10.54
N PHE A 255 -0.39 -2.68 10.07
CA PHE A 255 -1.35 -1.72 9.51
C PHE A 255 -2.26 -1.12 10.59
N TYR A 256 -2.86 -1.97 11.43
CA TYR A 256 -3.61 -1.57 12.61
C TYR A 256 -2.99 -2.15 13.86
N ILE A 257 -2.82 -1.31 14.88
CA ILE A 257 -2.19 -1.66 16.16
C ILE A 257 -3.08 -1.20 17.33
#